data_d44e84b41938675c7bcb762533899d85
#
_entry.id   d44e84b41938675c7bcb762533899d85
#
_cell.length_a   1.000
_cell.length_b   1.000
_cell.length_c   1.000
_cell.angle_alpha   90.00
_cell.angle_beta   90.00
_cell.angle_gamma   90.00
#
_symmetry.space_group_name_H-M   'P 1'
#
loop_
_entity.id
_entity.type
_entity.pdbx_description
1 polymer ?
#
loop_
_entity_poly.entity_id
_entity_poly.type
_entity_poly.pdbx_seq_one_letter_code
_entity_poly.pdbx_strand_id
1 'polypeptide(L)'
;MPDTNPPPGSSRSVTHQTGRFIRETAGSQSLERGLTLLRAFRVGTTSLTNAELAARTGLPRPTVSRLTRSLVDAGFLRYDVNERAYRLAPVVLSLADAFHQSSRAPEIALPLMRKVAEAGKVNVGLAVGDKLEMVYLASIRHSRDSVSRTRRVVPGSRVPMELTAIGLSWLAAQPEPVRSDLLAGIAARQGQAWPGMRARVLRGIAQAQRHGHCTAAYQPGHLLAVGAAFSGPDQQLYGLNISYPFSETGRRRDHARYAAQLERLVAEIQQAWRRAAG
;
A
#
# COMPACT_ATOMS: atom_id res chain seq x y z
N MET A 1 -28.61 44.60 26.07
CA MET A 1 -27.37 43.83 26.13
C MET A 1 -27.63 42.49 25.48
N PRO A 2 -27.13 42.18 24.26
CA PRO A 2 -27.31 40.86 23.66
C PRO A 2 -26.21 39.95 24.12
N ASP A 3 -26.61 38.75 24.59
CA ASP A 3 -25.77 37.61 24.93
C ASP A 3 -25.00 37.14 23.71
N THR A 4 -23.68 37.28 23.73
CA THR A 4 -22.77 36.69 22.76
C THR A 4 -22.21 35.41 23.34
N ASN A 5 -22.91 34.29 23.07
CA ASN A 5 -22.37 32.96 23.30
C ASN A 5 -21.40 32.66 22.19
N PRO A 6 -20.12 32.27 22.43
CA PRO A 6 -19.21 31.89 21.39
C PRO A 6 -19.61 30.55 20.76
N PRO A 7 -19.37 30.32 19.46
CA PRO A 7 -19.74 29.07 18.80
C PRO A 7 -18.95 27.90 19.39
N PRO A 8 -19.55 26.70 19.44
CA PRO A 8 -18.89 25.51 19.98
C PRO A 8 -17.66 25.18 19.17
N GLY A 9 -16.56 24.93 19.87
CA GLY A 9 -15.26 24.62 19.29
C GLY A 9 -15.32 23.46 18.30
N SER A 10 -14.76 23.66 17.12
CA SER A 10 -14.63 22.67 16.06
C SER A 10 -13.90 21.44 16.59
N SER A 11 -14.58 20.31 16.65
CA SER A 11 -13.97 19.02 17.01
C SER A 11 -12.97 18.61 15.94
N ARG A 12 -11.70 18.53 16.33
CA ARG A 12 -10.64 17.98 15.45
C ARG A 12 -10.87 16.49 15.25
N SER A 13 -11.38 16.11 14.10
CA SER A 13 -11.49 14.71 13.71
C SER A 13 -10.18 14.22 13.06
N VAL A 14 -9.52 13.25 13.69
CA VAL A 14 -8.36 12.56 13.14
C VAL A 14 -8.81 11.17 12.72
N THR A 15 -8.76 10.85 11.43
CA THR A 15 -8.98 9.49 10.96
C THR A 15 -7.67 8.74 10.99
N HIS A 16 -7.41 7.95 12.03
CA HIS A 16 -6.19 7.15 12.20
C HIS A 16 -5.94 6.16 11.05
N GLN A 17 -6.98 5.69 10.38
CA GLN A 17 -6.88 4.72 9.29
C GLN A 17 -6.40 5.29 7.95
N THR A 18 -6.59 6.59 7.72
CA THR A 18 -6.18 7.25 6.46
C THR A 18 -5.13 8.34 6.67
N GLY A 19 -4.78 8.66 7.89
CA GLY A 19 -3.89 9.77 8.24
C GLY A 19 -4.40 11.15 7.78
N ARG A 20 -5.71 11.29 7.54
CA ARG A 20 -6.29 12.52 7.02
C ARG A 20 -6.65 13.45 8.18
N PHE A 21 -5.94 14.57 8.29
CA PHE A 21 -6.34 15.67 9.14
C PHE A 21 -7.42 16.49 8.45
N ILE A 22 -8.57 16.67 9.10
CA ILE A 22 -9.57 17.63 8.67
C ILE A 22 -9.26 18.94 9.42
N ARG A 23 -8.69 19.92 8.71
CA ARG A 23 -8.46 21.27 9.19
C ARG A 23 -9.26 22.24 8.32
N GLU A 24 -9.78 23.32 8.91
CA GLU A 24 -10.44 24.42 8.18
C GLU A 24 -9.45 25.25 7.34
N THR A 25 -8.16 25.27 7.71
CA THR A 25 -7.12 25.96 6.95
C THR A 25 -6.54 25.07 5.85
N ALA A 26 -6.52 25.57 4.62
CA ALA A 26 -5.90 24.89 3.48
C ALA A 26 -4.41 24.63 3.74
N GLY A 27 -3.95 23.41 3.43
CA GLY A 27 -2.54 23.05 3.48
C GLY A 27 -1.71 23.77 2.41
N SER A 28 -0.36 23.72 2.54
CA SER A 28 0.52 24.29 1.53
C SER A 28 0.55 23.42 0.27
N GLN A 29 -0.08 23.90 -0.81
CA GLN A 29 -0.06 23.22 -2.11
C GLN A 29 1.36 22.97 -2.65
N SER A 30 2.30 23.88 -2.39
CA SER A 30 3.70 23.70 -2.82
C SER A 30 4.35 22.51 -2.12
N LEU A 31 4.11 22.36 -0.81
CA LEU A 31 4.60 21.21 -0.04
C LEU A 31 3.96 19.90 -0.53
N GLU A 32 2.66 19.86 -0.72
CA GLU A 32 1.94 18.67 -1.21
C GLU A 32 2.47 18.22 -2.59
N ARG A 33 2.69 19.18 -3.49
CA ARG A 33 3.27 18.91 -4.82
C ARG A 33 4.73 18.42 -4.72
N GLY A 34 5.55 19.01 -3.82
CA GLY A 34 6.91 18.56 -3.56
C GLY A 34 6.96 17.12 -3.04
N LEU A 35 6.10 16.79 -2.07
CA LEU A 35 5.96 15.42 -1.55
C LEU A 35 5.45 14.45 -2.64
N THR A 36 4.59 14.91 -3.56
CA THR A 36 4.14 14.12 -4.70
C THR A 36 5.28 13.76 -5.64
N LEU A 37 6.26 14.66 -5.85
CA LEU A 37 7.47 14.36 -6.61
C LEU A 37 8.33 13.29 -5.93
N LEU A 38 8.52 13.34 -4.61
CA LEU A 38 9.23 12.28 -3.88
C LEU A 38 8.51 10.94 -3.99
N ARG A 39 7.18 10.93 -3.96
CA ARG A 39 6.35 9.72 -4.15
C ARG A 39 6.45 9.13 -5.56
N ALA A 40 6.94 9.86 -6.56
CA ALA A 40 7.16 9.34 -7.90
C ALA A 40 8.34 8.36 -7.98
N PHE A 41 9.27 8.42 -7.03
CA PHE A 41 10.33 7.43 -6.90
C PHE A 41 9.76 6.15 -6.28
N ARG A 42 9.89 5.04 -7.01
CA ARG A 42 9.37 3.73 -6.62
C ARG A 42 10.50 2.72 -6.54
N VAL A 43 10.26 1.62 -5.85
CA VAL A 43 11.20 0.50 -5.85
C VAL A 43 11.57 0.12 -7.29
N GLY A 44 12.87 0.05 -7.56
CA GLY A 44 13.42 -0.20 -8.90
C GLY A 44 13.63 1.08 -9.74
N THR A 45 13.22 2.27 -9.25
CA THR A 45 13.55 3.54 -9.91
C THR A 45 14.88 4.06 -9.36
N THR A 46 15.89 4.15 -10.22
CA THR A 46 17.22 4.64 -9.84
C THR A 46 17.33 6.15 -9.98
N SER A 47 16.76 6.71 -11.05
CA SER A 47 16.77 8.14 -11.36
C SER A 47 15.51 8.53 -12.13
N LEU A 48 15.15 9.81 -12.11
CA LEU A 48 14.03 10.38 -12.89
C LEU A 48 14.42 11.74 -13.44
N THR A 49 14.19 11.93 -14.73
CA THR A 49 14.30 13.22 -15.40
C THR A 49 13.11 14.13 -15.07
N ASN A 50 13.22 15.44 -15.32
CA ASN A 50 12.09 16.37 -15.19
C ASN A 50 10.87 15.94 -16.02
N ALA A 51 11.10 15.38 -17.21
CA ALA A 51 10.02 14.92 -18.08
C ALA A 51 9.28 13.72 -17.49
N GLU A 52 10.01 12.74 -16.95
CA GLU A 52 9.43 11.56 -16.28
C GLU A 52 8.70 11.94 -14.98
N LEU A 53 9.26 12.86 -14.19
CA LEU A 53 8.60 13.39 -13.01
C LEU A 53 7.29 14.09 -13.38
N ALA A 54 7.28 14.93 -14.43
CA ALA A 54 6.06 15.58 -14.92
C ALA A 54 5.02 14.54 -15.38
N ALA A 55 5.44 13.54 -16.16
CA ALA A 55 4.56 12.48 -16.64
C ALA A 55 3.95 11.64 -15.47
N ARG A 56 4.76 11.29 -14.45
CA ARG A 56 4.31 10.47 -13.31
C ARG A 56 3.41 11.23 -12.34
N THR A 57 3.57 12.55 -12.24
CA THR A 57 2.86 13.37 -11.24
C THR A 57 1.71 14.18 -11.83
N GLY A 58 1.66 14.35 -13.14
CA GLY A 58 0.73 15.24 -13.84
C GLY A 58 1.03 16.74 -13.62
N LEU A 59 2.17 17.09 -13.02
CA LEU A 59 2.54 18.47 -12.78
C LEU A 59 3.18 19.10 -14.01
N PRO A 60 2.92 20.40 -14.29
CA PRO A 60 3.59 21.11 -15.38
C PRO A 60 5.12 21.12 -15.19
N ARG A 61 5.88 20.97 -16.29
CA ARG A 61 7.36 20.96 -16.27
C ARG A 61 8.00 22.13 -15.52
N PRO A 62 7.55 23.39 -15.66
CA PRO A 62 8.09 24.51 -14.88
C PRO A 62 7.90 24.33 -13.37
N THR A 63 6.74 23.80 -12.96
CA THR A 63 6.46 23.49 -11.56
C THR A 63 7.39 22.39 -11.04
N VAL A 64 7.58 21.32 -11.82
CA VAL A 64 8.53 20.23 -11.48
C VAL A 64 9.93 20.80 -11.30
N SER A 65 10.43 21.62 -12.26
CA SER A 65 11.76 22.20 -12.19
C SER A 65 11.98 23.05 -10.94
N ARG A 66 11.00 23.87 -10.56
CA ARG A 66 11.10 24.69 -9.34
C ARG A 66 11.08 23.83 -8.06
N LEU A 67 10.20 22.84 -8.00
CA LEU A 67 10.07 21.97 -6.82
C LEU A 67 11.25 21.01 -6.66
N THR A 68 11.81 20.47 -7.75
CA THR A 68 13.00 19.62 -7.70
C THR A 68 14.22 20.40 -7.21
N ARG A 69 14.36 21.69 -7.61
CA ARG A 69 15.41 22.57 -7.06
C ARG A 69 15.26 22.70 -5.54
N SER A 70 14.06 23.03 -5.06
CA SER A 70 13.82 23.12 -3.60
C SER A 70 14.09 21.79 -2.88
N LEU A 71 13.77 20.64 -3.49
CA LEU A 71 14.07 19.34 -2.91
C LEU A 71 15.57 18.99 -2.91
N VAL A 72 16.33 19.50 -3.88
CA VAL A 72 17.81 19.41 -3.90
C VAL A 72 18.39 20.30 -2.81
N ASP A 73 17.96 21.54 -2.71
CA ASP A 73 18.41 22.49 -1.69
C ASP A 73 18.08 21.99 -0.27
N ALA A 74 16.93 21.32 -0.09
CA ALA A 74 16.54 20.67 1.16
C ALA A 74 17.22 19.31 1.42
N GLY A 75 18.07 18.81 0.53
CA GLY A 75 18.81 17.57 0.70
C GLY A 75 18.01 16.28 0.50
N PHE A 76 16.80 16.33 -0.09
CA PHE A 76 15.98 15.14 -0.39
C PHE A 76 16.28 14.52 -1.76
N LEU A 77 16.74 15.34 -2.70
CA LEU A 77 17.17 14.90 -4.02
C LEU A 77 18.62 15.30 -4.28
N ARG A 78 19.27 14.57 -5.17
CA ARG A 78 20.53 14.94 -5.80
C ARG A 78 20.35 14.95 -7.31
N TYR A 79 20.93 15.93 -7.98
CA TYR A 79 20.93 16.01 -9.43
C TYR A 79 22.19 15.35 -10.00
N ASP A 80 22.01 14.41 -10.89
CA ASP A 80 23.08 13.77 -11.66
C ASP A 80 23.23 14.50 -12.99
N VAL A 81 24.37 15.16 -13.16
CA VAL A 81 24.66 16.00 -14.36
C VAL A 81 24.79 15.14 -15.61
N ASN A 82 25.36 13.93 -15.48
CA ASN A 82 25.61 13.04 -16.60
C ASN A 82 24.31 12.44 -17.14
N GLU A 83 23.42 12.00 -16.24
CA GLU A 83 22.12 11.44 -16.59
C GLU A 83 21.05 12.53 -16.80
N ARG A 84 21.32 13.77 -16.43
CA ARG A 84 20.34 14.87 -16.37
C ARG A 84 19.07 14.49 -15.62
N ALA A 85 19.23 13.80 -14.52
CA ALA A 85 18.16 13.18 -13.76
C ALA A 85 18.35 13.37 -12.24
N TYR A 86 17.28 13.24 -11.50
CA TYR A 86 17.27 13.32 -10.05
C TYR A 86 17.30 11.91 -9.44
N ARG A 87 18.00 11.79 -8.32
CA ARG A 87 18.07 10.60 -7.48
C ARG A 87 17.66 10.96 -6.05
N LEU A 88 17.10 10.02 -5.30
CA LEU A 88 16.86 10.22 -3.87
C LEU A 88 18.18 10.42 -3.14
N ALA A 89 18.21 11.36 -2.21
CA ALA A 89 19.36 11.61 -1.33
C ALA A 89 19.32 10.69 -0.08
N PRO A 90 20.45 10.49 0.62
CA PRO A 90 20.54 9.54 1.75
C PRO A 90 19.58 9.82 2.91
N VAL A 91 19.12 11.06 3.10
CA VAL A 91 18.16 11.44 4.16
C VAL A 91 16.88 10.60 4.13
N VAL A 92 16.50 10.10 2.95
CA VAL A 92 15.32 9.24 2.79
C VAL A 92 15.46 7.90 3.53
N LEU A 93 16.70 7.39 3.70
CA LEU A 93 16.98 6.20 4.49
C LEU A 93 16.69 6.43 5.97
N SER A 94 17.04 7.62 6.50
CA SER A 94 16.74 7.96 7.90
C SER A 94 15.23 8.02 8.16
N LEU A 95 14.44 8.51 7.19
CA LEU A 95 12.97 8.51 7.29
C LEU A 95 12.41 7.09 7.25
N ALA A 96 12.95 6.23 6.38
CA ALA A 96 12.55 4.84 6.30
C ALA A 96 12.88 4.08 7.58
N ASP A 97 14.06 4.31 8.16
CA ASP A 97 14.48 3.70 9.42
C ASP A 97 13.62 4.17 10.60
N ALA A 98 13.37 5.48 10.71
CA ALA A 98 12.45 6.02 11.71
C ALA A 98 11.04 5.43 11.61
N PHE A 99 10.53 5.20 10.39
CA PHE A 99 9.28 4.49 10.17
C PHE A 99 9.36 3.04 10.68
N HIS A 100 10.42 2.30 10.36
CA HIS A 100 10.59 0.93 10.81
C HIS A 100 10.67 0.82 12.34
N GLN A 101 11.37 1.76 12.99
CA GLN A 101 11.46 1.80 14.45
C GLN A 101 10.13 2.15 15.13
N SER A 102 9.27 2.93 14.46
CA SER A 102 7.95 3.32 14.98
C SER A 102 6.90 2.20 14.95
N SER A 103 7.13 1.13 14.16
CA SER A 103 6.18 0.04 13.98
C SER A 103 6.85 -1.31 14.19
N ARG A 104 6.55 -1.97 15.33
CA ARG A 104 7.01 -3.34 15.63
C ARG A 104 6.20 -4.41 14.90
N ALA A 105 5.09 -4.04 14.26
CA ALA A 105 4.18 -5.00 13.64
C ALA A 105 4.85 -5.87 12.57
N PRO A 106 5.69 -5.34 11.64
CA PRO A 106 6.40 -6.17 10.68
C PRO A 106 7.43 -7.10 11.31
N GLU A 107 8.14 -6.66 12.35
CA GLU A 107 9.17 -7.46 13.03
C GLU A 107 8.58 -8.72 13.66
N ILE A 108 7.43 -8.58 14.33
CA ILE A 108 6.73 -9.70 14.97
C ILE A 108 6.13 -10.64 13.91
N ALA A 109 5.63 -10.11 12.81
CA ALA A 109 5.01 -10.90 11.74
C ALA A 109 6.05 -11.69 10.91
N LEU A 110 7.24 -11.13 10.69
CA LEU A 110 8.26 -11.68 9.80
C LEU A 110 8.64 -13.15 10.08
N PRO A 111 8.91 -13.60 11.32
CA PRO A 111 9.24 -15.00 11.62
C PRO A 111 8.10 -15.97 11.23
N LEU A 112 6.85 -15.59 11.51
CA LEU A 112 5.66 -16.38 11.20
C LEU A 112 5.43 -16.45 9.69
N MET A 113 5.57 -15.34 8.99
CA MET A 113 5.49 -15.27 7.53
C MET A 113 6.58 -16.15 6.87
N ARG A 114 7.80 -16.13 7.41
CA ARG A 114 8.92 -16.96 6.91
C ARG A 114 8.61 -18.44 7.02
N LYS A 115 8.13 -18.90 8.17
CA LYS A 115 7.72 -20.29 8.39
C LYS A 115 6.70 -20.76 7.34
N VAL A 116 5.68 -19.93 7.06
CA VAL A 116 4.66 -20.23 6.05
C VAL A 116 5.23 -20.24 4.64
N ALA A 117 6.07 -19.25 4.30
CA ALA A 117 6.68 -19.15 2.98
C ALA A 117 7.59 -20.34 2.66
N GLU A 118 8.41 -20.77 3.61
CA GLU A 118 9.34 -21.89 3.47
C GLU A 118 8.59 -23.23 3.37
N ALA A 119 7.64 -23.48 4.29
CA ALA A 119 6.88 -24.72 4.29
C ALA A 119 5.99 -24.89 3.05
N GLY A 120 5.39 -23.80 2.57
CA GLY A 120 4.47 -23.79 1.43
C GLY A 120 5.15 -23.58 0.07
N LYS A 121 6.43 -23.17 0.05
CA LYS A 121 7.13 -22.68 -1.14
C LYS A 121 6.38 -21.55 -1.85
N VAL A 122 5.81 -20.64 -1.06
CA VAL A 122 4.96 -19.54 -1.50
C VAL A 122 5.56 -18.19 -1.13
N ASN A 123 5.02 -17.11 -1.70
CA ASN A 123 5.39 -15.76 -1.29
C ASN A 123 4.34 -15.24 -0.29
N VAL A 124 4.81 -14.59 0.78
CA VAL A 124 3.95 -14.00 1.82
C VAL A 124 4.29 -12.53 1.96
N GLY A 125 3.28 -11.67 1.98
CA GLY A 125 3.46 -10.23 2.08
C GLY A 125 2.52 -9.58 3.07
N LEU A 126 3.05 -8.64 3.87
CA LEU A 126 2.32 -7.77 4.79
C LEU A 126 2.38 -6.34 4.26
N ALA A 127 1.24 -5.66 4.18
CA ALA A 127 1.14 -4.31 3.64
C ALA A 127 0.09 -3.47 4.36
N VAL A 128 0.16 -2.16 4.15
CA VAL A 128 -0.84 -1.18 4.62
C VAL A 128 -1.36 -0.38 3.44
N GLY A 129 -2.54 0.20 3.58
CA GLY A 129 -3.09 1.11 2.59
C GLY A 129 -2.42 2.49 2.66
N ASP A 130 -2.08 3.04 1.51
CA ASP A 130 -1.57 4.41 1.35
C ASP A 130 -2.18 5.04 0.10
N LYS A 131 -3.10 5.98 0.30
CA LYS A 131 -3.94 6.55 -0.76
C LYS A 131 -4.73 5.46 -1.48
N LEU A 132 -4.40 5.19 -2.74
CA LEU A 132 -5.08 4.21 -3.60
C LEU A 132 -4.23 2.96 -3.86
N GLU A 133 -3.17 2.74 -3.06
CA GLU A 133 -2.21 1.63 -3.23
C GLU A 133 -1.96 0.92 -1.91
N MET A 134 -1.58 -0.35 -1.99
CA MET A 134 -0.99 -1.07 -0.86
C MET A 134 0.52 -0.89 -0.87
N VAL A 135 1.11 -0.57 0.28
CA VAL A 135 2.56 -0.46 0.49
C VAL A 135 3.01 -1.64 1.31
N TYR A 136 3.91 -2.46 0.77
CA TYR A 136 4.45 -3.61 1.49
C TYR A 136 5.42 -3.16 2.59
N LEU A 137 5.15 -3.59 3.80
CA LEU A 137 6.03 -3.41 4.97
C LEU A 137 7.00 -4.58 5.10
N ALA A 138 6.55 -5.78 4.77
CA ALA A 138 7.35 -7.00 4.78
C ALA A 138 6.97 -7.91 3.61
N SER A 139 7.93 -8.62 3.06
CA SER A 139 7.72 -9.59 2.00
C SER A 139 8.74 -10.71 2.09
N ILE A 140 8.26 -11.94 2.24
CA ILE A 140 9.05 -13.16 2.19
C ILE A 140 8.77 -13.86 0.87
N ARG A 141 9.84 -14.19 0.18
CA ARG A 141 9.78 -14.79 -1.14
C ARG A 141 10.45 -16.15 -1.12
N HIS A 142 9.75 -17.17 -1.58
CA HIS A 142 10.29 -18.52 -1.72
C HIS A 142 10.23 -19.03 -3.16
N SER A 143 9.27 -18.60 -3.98
CA SER A 143 9.16 -19.04 -5.37
C SER A 143 10.37 -18.61 -6.20
N ARG A 144 11.01 -19.58 -6.86
CA ARG A 144 12.19 -19.40 -7.72
C ARG A 144 11.86 -19.25 -9.21
N ASP A 145 10.57 -19.16 -9.58
CA ASP A 145 10.15 -19.08 -10.97
C ASP A 145 10.70 -17.84 -11.67
N SER A 146 11.13 -18.02 -12.92
CA SER A 146 11.76 -16.99 -13.74
C SER A 146 10.90 -15.73 -13.92
N VAL A 147 9.59 -15.91 -14.02
CA VAL A 147 8.61 -14.82 -14.13
C VAL A 147 8.54 -14.01 -12.83
N SER A 148 8.74 -14.65 -11.68
CA SER A 148 8.82 -14.02 -10.37
C SER A 148 10.09 -13.17 -10.18
N ARG A 149 11.12 -13.32 -11.03
CA ARG A 149 12.38 -12.54 -10.91
C ARG A 149 12.24 -11.09 -11.37
N THR A 150 11.35 -10.81 -12.32
CA THR A 150 11.18 -9.48 -12.92
C THR A 150 10.44 -8.48 -12.04
N ARG A 151 9.66 -8.94 -11.05
CA ARG A 151 8.97 -8.07 -10.08
C ARG A 151 9.27 -8.51 -8.63
N ARG A 152 10.37 -8.01 -8.09
CA ARG A 152 10.68 -8.17 -6.66
C ARG A 152 9.74 -7.27 -5.86
N VAL A 153 8.76 -7.87 -5.19
CA VAL A 153 8.05 -7.19 -4.10
C VAL A 153 8.97 -7.21 -2.88
N VAL A 154 9.37 -6.04 -2.44
CA VAL A 154 10.21 -5.80 -1.26
C VAL A 154 9.52 -4.74 -0.39
N PRO A 155 9.95 -4.52 0.86
CA PRO A 155 9.46 -3.38 1.65
C PRO A 155 9.51 -2.08 0.84
N GLY A 156 8.45 -1.27 0.91
CA GLY A 156 8.27 -0.06 0.10
C GLY A 156 7.67 -0.29 -1.30
N SER A 157 7.54 -1.55 -1.76
CA SER A 157 6.83 -1.85 -3.02
C SER A 157 5.38 -1.45 -2.93
N ARG A 158 4.85 -0.87 -4.02
CA ARG A 158 3.48 -0.41 -4.13
C ARG A 158 2.70 -1.21 -5.16
N VAL A 159 1.48 -1.60 -4.84
CA VAL A 159 0.57 -2.29 -5.75
C VAL A 159 -0.83 -1.67 -5.71
N PRO A 160 -1.55 -1.62 -6.84
CA PRO A 160 -2.91 -1.10 -6.89
C PRO A 160 -3.85 -1.92 -6.02
N MET A 161 -4.73 -1.25 -5.26
CA MET A 161 -5.71 -1.94 -4.40
C MET A 161 -6.70 -2.76 -5.22
N GLU A 162 -7.20 -2.21 -6.31
CA GLU A 162 -8.25 -2.81 -7.14
C GLU A 162 -7.80 -4.03 -7.97
N LEU A 163 -6.50 -4.25 -8.09
CA LEU A 163 -5.95 -5.34 -8.90
C LEU A 163 -5.44 -6.52 -8.07
N THR A 164 -5.36 -6.38 -6.75
CA THR A 164 -4.67 -7.35 -5.89
C THR A 164 -5.57 -7.90 -4.80
N ALA A 165 -5.38 -9.17 -4.43
CA ALA A 165 -6.15 -9.80 -3.35
C ALA A 165 -5.96 -9.05 -2.02
N ILE A 166 -4.72 -8.63 -1.71
CA ILE A 166 -4.41 -7.85 -0.51
C ILE A 166 -5.13 -6.52 -0.48
N GLY A 167 -5.21 -5.81 -1.62
CA GLY A 167 -5.90 -4.52 -1.72
C GLY A 167 -7.41 -4.66 -1.67
N LEU A 168 -7.99 -5.66 -2.35
CA LEU A 168 -9.44 -5.92 -2.33
C LEU A 168 -9.92 -6.29 -0.92
N SER A 169 -9.16 -7.12 -0.20
CA SER A 169 -9.47 -7.48 1.18
C SER A 169 -9.32 -6.29 2.12
N TRP A 170 -8.31 -5.44 1.90
CA TRP A 170 -8.11 -4.22 2.68
C TRP A 170 -9.26 -3.21 2.45
N LEU A 171 -9.69 -3.02 1.19
CA LEU A 171 -10.87 -2.20 0.85
C LEU A 171 -12.15 -2.75 1.49
N ALA A 172 -12.32 -4.08 1.49
CA ALA A 172 -13.48 -4.74 2.09
C ALA A 172 -13.63 -4.48 3.59
N ALA A 173 -12.52 -4.37 4.29
CA ALA A 173 -12.46 -4.12 5.74
C ALA A 173 -12.62 -2.64 6.13
N GLN A 174 -12.61 -1.72 5.15
CA GLN A 174 -12.84 -0.30 5.42
C GLN A 174 -14.31 -0.03 5.75
N PRO A 175 -14.59 0.95 6.65
CA PRO A 175 -15.93 1.49 6.83
C PRO A 175 -16.51 1.99 5.50
N GLU A 176 -17.85 1.89 5.34
CA GLU A 176 -18.51 2.22 4.06
C GLU A 176 -18.15 3.60 3.50
N PRO A 177 -18.16 4.69 4.26
CA PRO A 177 -17.81 6.02 3.74
C PRO A 177 -16.38 6.06 3.19
N VAL A 178 -15.42 5.49 3.93
CA VAL A 178 -13.99 5.44 3.53
C VAL A 178 -13.81 4.58 2.28
N ARG A 179 -14.48 3.42 2.23
CA ARG A 179 -14.43 2.52 1.08
C ARG A 179 -15.00 3.20 -0.17
N SER A 180 -16.12 3.89 -0.03
CA SER A 180 -16.76 4.63 -1.13
C SER A 180 -15.84 5.71 -1.69
N ASP A 181 -15.21 6.51 -0.85
CA ASP A 181 -14.24 7.54 -1.25
C ASP A 181 -13.03 6.94 -1.97
N LEU A 182 -12.49 5.83 -1.47
CA LEU A 182 -11.38 5.13 -2.10
C LEU A 182 -11.77 4.59 -3.48
N LEU A 183 -12.97 4.00 -3.60
CA LEU A 183 -13.48 3.49 -4.89
C LEU A 183 -13.71 4.62 -5.88
N ALA A 184 -14.22 5.78 -5.45
CA ALA A 184 -14.35 6.97 -6.28
C ALA A 184 -12.97 7.48 -6.77
N GLY A 185 -11.98 7.52 -5.88
CA GLY A 185 -10.60 7.86 -6.24
C GLY A 185 -9.97 6.87 -7.23
N ILE A 186 -10.21 5.56 -7.05
CA ILE A 186 -9.77 4.52 -7.98
C ILE A 186 -10.45 4.69 -9.34
N ALA A 187 -11.76 4.94 -9.35
CA ALA A 187 -12.52 5.18 -10.57
C ALA A 187 -11.98 6.39 -11.36
N ALA A 188 -11.72 7.49 -10.68
CA ALA A 188 -11.12 8.68 -11.28
C ALA A 188 -9.73 8.41 -11.86
N ARG A 189 -8.87 7.64 -11.14
CA ARG A 189 -7.53 7.24 -11.61
C ARG A 189 -7.60 6.35 -12.84
N GLN A 190 -8.53 5.40 -12.89
CA GLN A 190 -8.68 4.44 -13.97
C GLN A 190 -9.41 5.01 -15.20
N GLY A 191 -10.18 6.07 -15.03
CA GLY A 191 -10.88 6.74 -16.13
C GLY A 191 -11.72 5.77 -16.95
N GLN A 192 -11.48 5.73 -18.25
CA GLN A 192 -12.23 4.88 -19.20
C GLN A 192 -12.08 3.37 -18.95
N ALA A 193 -11.05 2.92 -18.24
CA ALA A 193 -10.87 1.50 -17.91
C ALA A 193 -11.78 1.03 -16.76
N TRP A 194 -12.26 1.96 -15.93
CA TRP A 194 -13.04 1.63 -14.74
C TRP A 194 -14.32 0.81 -14.98
N PRO A 195 -15.18 1.15 -15.95
CA PRO A 195 -16.39 0.35 -16.20
C PRO A 195 -16.11 -1.13 -16.45
N GLY A 196 -15.05 -1.45 -17.19
CA GLY A 196 -14.65 -2.83 -17.48
C GLY A 196 -14.13 -3.62 -16.29
N MET A 197 -13.56 -2.95 -15.28
CA MET A 197 -13.01 -3.61 -14.10
C MET A 197 -13.91 -3.56 -12.86
N ARG A 198 -14.85 -2.61 -12.79
CA ARG A 198 -15.71 -2.35 -11.63
C ARG A 198 -16.39 -3.60 -11.08
N ALA A 199 -17.01 -4.40 -11.95
CA ALA A 199 -17.72 -5.62 -11.53
C ALA A 199 -16.77 -6.62 -10.86
N ARG A 200 -15.54 -6.78 -11.37
CA ARG A 200 -14.52 -7.66 -10.77
C ARG A 200 -14.08 -7.14 -9.40
N VAL A 201 -13.83 -5.84 -9.26
CA VAL A 201 -13.44 -5.19 -8.00
C VAL A 201 -14.51 -5.40 -6.94
N LEU A 202 -15.77 -5.10 -7.25
CA LEU A 202 -16.90 -5.27 -6.32
C LEU A 202 -17.13 -6.73 -5.94
N ARG A 203 -16.96 -7.68 -6.86
CA ARG A 203 -17.01 -9.12 -6.53
C ARG A 203 -15.90 -9.53 -5.56
N GLY A 204 -14.67 -9.04 -5.76
CA GLY A 204 -13.56 -9.33 -4.84
C GLY A 204 -13.79 -8.76 -3.44
N ILE A 205 -14.30 -7.53 -3.35
CA ILE A 205 -14.70 -6.91 -2.07
C ILE A 205 -15.80 -7.72 -1.39
N ALA A 206 -16.87 -8.07 -2.11
CA ALA A 206 -17.97 -8.88 -1.58
C ALA A 206 -17.52 -10.28 -1.15
N GLN A 207 -16.54 -10.88 -1.83
CA GLN A 207 -15.93 -12.15 -1.42
C GLN A 207 -15.20 -11.98 -0.09
N ALA A 208 -14.37 -10.93 0.04
CA ALA A 208 -13.63 -10.67 1.28
C ALA A 208 -14.56 -10.35 2.46
N GLN A 209 -15.65 -9.62 2.23
CA GLN A 209 -16.66 -9.33 3.27
C GLN A 209 -17.37 -10.59 3.77
N ARG A 210 -17.67 -11.55 2.87
CA ARG A 210 -18.35 -12.79 3.24
C ARG A 210 -17.44 -13.83 3.88
N HIS A 211 -16.20 -13.93 3.44
CA HIS A 211 -15.30 -15.03 3.81
C HIS A 211 -14.06 -14.59 4.60
N GLY A 212 -13.90 -13.29 4.88
CA GLY A 212 -12.70 -12.75 5.52
C GLY A 212 -11.47 -12.66 4.58
N HIS A 213 -11.57 -13.23 3.37
CA HIS A 213 -10.50 -13.23 2.37
C HIS A 213 -11.06 -13.18 0.94
N CYS A 214 -10.23 -12.77 -0.01
CA CYS A 214 -10.54 -12.92 -1.43
C CYS A 214 -9.34 -13.41 -2.23
N THR A 215 -9.60 -13.84 -3.47
CA THR A 215 -8.56 -14.29 -4.40
C THR A 215 -8.52 -13.37 -5.61
N ALA A 216 -7.32 -13.00 -6.02
CA ALA A 216 -7.10 -12.26 -7.25
C ALA A 216 -5.84 -12.74 -7.98
N ALA A 217 -5.88 -12.68 -9.31
CA ALA A 217 -4.73 -12.84 -10.17
C ALA A 217 -4.22 -11.45 -10.54
N TYR A 218 -3.06 -11.05 -10.01
CA TYR A 218 -2.46 -9.75 -10.36
C TYR A 218 -1.77 -9.79 -11.73
N GLN A 219 -1.25 -10.96 -12.08
CA GLN A 219 -0.72 -11.26 -13.43
C GLN A 219 -1.40 -12.53 -13.93
N PRO A 220 -2.35 -12.42 -14.88
CA PRO A 220 -3.06 -13.57 -15.40
C PRO A 220 -2.10 -14.65 -15.95
N GLY A 221 -2.34 -15.89 -15.59
CA GLY A 221 -1.61 -17.05 -16.09
C GLY A 221 -0.37 -17.46 -15.26
N HIS A 222 0.09 -16.69 -14.28
CA HIS A 222 1.32 -17.01 -13.55
C HIS A 222 1.17 -17.19 -12.05
N LEU A 223 0.50 -16.24 -11.37
CA LEU A 223 0.36 -16.25 -9.92
C LEU A 223 -1.08 -15.92 -9.51
N LEU A 224 -1.59 -16.70 -8.58
CA LEU A 224 -2.76 -16.35 -7.79
C LEU A 224 -2.33 -15.87 -6.41
N ALA A 225 -3.13 -15.01 -5.84
CA ALA A 225 -2.96 -14.60 -4.45
C ALA A 225 -4.28 -14.72 -3.71
N VAL A 226 -4.24 -15.19 -2.47
CA VAL A 226 -5.29 -15.04 -1.48
C VAL A 226 -4.86 -13.94 -0.51
N GLY A 227 -5.76 -13.01 -0.18
CA GLY A 227 -5.50 -11.88 0.70
C GLY A 227 -6.56 -11.75 1.78
N ALA A 228 -6.16 -11.30 2.95
CA ALA A 228 -7.03 -10.95 4.08
C ALA A 228 -6.61 -9.61 4.67
N ALA A 229 -7.52 -8.96 5.39
CA ALA A 229 -7.23 -7.76 6.14
C ALA A 229 -7.61 -7.94 7.61
N PHE A 230 -6.83 -7.33 8.52
CA PHE A 230 -7.02 -7.45 9.96
C PHE A 230 -6.40 -6.24 10.69
N SER A 231 -6.96 -5.90 11.85
CA SER A 231 -6.48 -4.79 12.66
C SER A 231 -5.27 -5.21 13.49
N GLY A 232 -4.27 -4.33 13.54
CA GLY A 232 -3.10 -4.46 14.42
C GLY A 232 -3.34 -3.87 15.82
N PRO A 233 -2.33 -3.97 16.71
CA PRO A 233 -2.40 -3.46 18.08
C PRO A 233 -2.49 -1.92 18.14
N ASP A 234 -1.99 -1.26 17.11
CA ASP A 234 -2.03 0.20 16.89
C ASP A 234 -3.33 0.66 16.21
N GLN A 235 -4.33 -0.20 16.12
CA GLN A 235 -5.59 -0.01 15.40
C GLN A 235 -5.42 0.24 13.89
N GLN A 236 -4.20 0.12 13.37
CA GLN A 236 -3.96 0.19 11.94
C GLN A 236 -4.49 -1.06 11.24
N LEU A 237 -5.12 -0.87 10.08
CA LEU A 237 -5.56 -1.98 9.24
C LEU A 237 -4.42 -2.48 8.36
N TYR A 238 -4.05 -3.74 8.54
CA TYR A 238 -3.03 -4.43 7.76
C TYR A 238 -3.69 -5.34 6.73
N GLY A 239 -3.03 -5.51 5.59
CA GLY A 239 -3.32 -6.54 4.63
C GLY A 239 -2.23 -7.62 4.67
N LEU A 240 -2.62 -8.88 4.54
CA LEU A 240 -1.71 -10.02 4.39
C LEU A 240 -2.09 -10.81 3.15
N ASN A 241 -1.11 -11.30 2.41
CA ASN A 241 -1.39 -12.17 1.28
C ASN A 241 -0.41 -13.34 1.19
N ILE A 242 -0.90 -14.45 0.65
CA ILE A 242 -0.10 -15.58 0.18
C ILE A 242 -0.26 -15.64 -1.34
N SER A 243 0.86 -15.62 -2.07
CA SER A 243 0.88 -15.76 -3.53
C SER A 243 1.54 -17.09 -3.91
N TYR A 244 0.91 -17.82 -4.81
CA TYR A 244 1.28 -19.16 -5.23
C TYR A 244 1.15 -19.34 -6.75
N PRO A 245 1.87 -20.31 -7.37
CA PRO A 245 1.76 -20.57 -8.79
C PRO A 245 0.33 -20.94 -9.20
N PHE A 246 -0.09 -20.46 -10.36
CA PHE A 246 -1.38 -20.84 -10.93
C PHE A 246 -1.33 -22.25 -11.50
N SER A 247 -2.29 -23.09 -11.12
CA SER A 247 -2.54 -24.40 -11.71
C SER A 247 -4.02 -24.52 -12.08
N GLU A 248 -4.32 -24.82 -13.32
CA GLU A 248 -5.73 -25.01 -13.75
C GLU A 248 -6.36 -26.23 -13.09
N THR A 249 -5.63 -27.33 -12.97
CA THR A 249 -6.11 -28.60 -12.41
C THR A 249 -6.26 -28.57 -10.89
N GLY A 250 -5.47 -27.75 -10.19
CA GLY A 250 -5.47 -27.62 -8.73
C GLY A 250 -6.28 -26.45 -8.17
N ARG A 251 -6.83 -25.58 -9.01
CA ARG A 251 -7.33 -24.24 -8.64
C ARG A 251 -8.23 -24.18 -7.39
N ARG A 252 -9.23 -25.04 -7.28
CA ARG A 252 -10.15 -25.04 -6.13
C ARG A 252 -9.50 -25.57 -4.86
N ARG A 253 -8.71 -26.63 -4.97
CA ARG A 253 -8.03 -27.27 -3.84
C ARG A 253 -6.93 -26.37 -3.27
N ASP A 254 -6.15 -25.78 -4.15
CA ASP A 254 -5.08 -24.85 -3.77
C ASP A 254 -5.65 -23.59 -3.13
N HIS A 255 -6.75 -23.05 -3.66
CA HIS A 255 -7.42 -21.91 -3.07
C HIS A 255 -7.86 -22.19 -1.63
N ALA A 256 -8.60 -23.28 -1.38
CA ALA A 256 -9.08 -23.62 -0.05
C ALA A 256 -7.91 -23.85 0.94
N ARG A 257 -6.86 -24.53 0.49
CA ARG A 257 -5.65 -24.76 1.27
C ARG A 257 -4.97 -23.45 1.69
N TYR A 258 -4.74 -22.55 0.74
CA TYR A 258 -4.03 -21.31 1.00
C TYR A 258 -4.89 -20.28 1.75
N ALA A 259 -6.22 -20.30 1.56
CA ALA A 259 -7.14 -19.51 2.37
C ALA A 259 -7.07 -19.93 3.85
N ALA A 260 -7.20 -21.22 4.16
CA ALA A 260 -7.08 -21.72 5.52
C ALA A 260 -5.68 -21.49 6.14
N GLN A 261 -4.62 -21.51 5.30
CA GLN A 261 -3.27 -21.19 5.77
C GLN A 261 -3.12 -19.71 6.08
N LEU A 262 -3.72 -18.82 5.28
CA LEU A 262 -3.74 -17.37 5.49
C LEU A 262 -4.49 -17.02 6.77
N GLU A 263 -5.67 -17.60 7.01
CA GLU A 263 -6.47 -17.38 8.22
C GLU A 263 -5.70 -17.77 9.48
N ARG A 264 -5.04 -18.93 9.47
CA ARG A 264 -4.18 -19.37 10.58
C ARG A 264 -3.03 -18.40 10.82
N LEU A 265 -2.36 -17.97 9.75
CA LEU A 265 -1.25 -17.02 9.86
C LEU A 265 -1.72 -15.67 10.42
N VAL A 266 -2.88 -15.16 10.00
CA VAL A 266 -3.48 -13.94 10.57
C VAL A 266 -3.71 -14.10 12.07
N ALA A 267 -4.32 -15.22 12.51
CA ALA A 267 -4.58 -15.48 13.91
C ALA A 267 -3.28 -15.59 14.75
N GLU A 268 -2.25 -16.26 14.22
CA GLU A 268 -0.93 -16.37 14.86
C GLU A 268 -0.25 -15.00 15.00
N ILE A 269 -0.29 -14.16 13.97
CA ILE A 269 0.26 -12.80 14.01
C ILE A 269 -0.49 -11.96 15.05
N GLN A 270 -1.81 -11.97 15.04
CA GLN A 270 -2.60 -11.21 16.00
C GLN A 270 -2.35 -11.67 17.45
N GLN A 271 -2.17 -12.98 17.66
CA GLN A 271 -1.83 -13.51 18.97
C GLN A 271 -0.43 -13.07 19.42
N ALA A 272 0.56 -13.10 18.51
CA ALA A 272 1.91 -12.64 18.81
C ALA A 272 1.94 -11.14 19.13
N TRP A 273 1.16 -10.32 18.40
CA TRP A 273 1.03 -8.90 18.70
C TRP A 273 0.42 -8.62 20.05
N ARG A 274 -0.64 -9.34 20.44
CA ARG A 274 -1.25 -9.21 21.80
C ARG A 274 -0.27 -9.53 22.90
N ARG A 275 0.55 -10.60 22.74
CA ARG A 275 1.61 -10.95 23.71
C ARG A 275 2.71 -9.93 23.83
N ALA A 276 3.02 -9.21 22.75
CA ALA A 276 4.08 -8.20 22.74
C ALA A 276 3.60 -6.83 23.26
N ALA A 277 2.29 -6.62 23.38
CA ALA A 277 1.68 -5.38 23.88
C ALA A 277 1.35 -5.44 25.39
N GLY A 278 1.33 -6.62 26.02
CA GLY A 278 1.20 -6.82 27.45
C GLY A 278 2.54 -7.11 28.08
#